data_94ab58a86a047ccc362253fa7b40c355
#
_entry.id   94ab58a86a047ccc362253fa7b40c355
#
_cell.length_a   1.000
_cell.length_b   1.000
_cell.length_c   1.000
_cell.angle_alpha   90.00
_cell.angle_beta   90.00
_cell.angle_gamma   90.00
#
_symmetry.space_group_name_H-M   'P 1'
#
loop_
_entity.id
_entity.type
_entity.pdbx_description
1 polymer ?
#
loop_
_entity_poly.entity_id
_entity_poly.type
_entity_poly.pdbx_seq_one_letter_code
_entity_poly.pdbx_strand_id
1 'polypeptide(L)'
;DPWFGGKRPNAFSLSAFYSVQTDISSRYYNSAYMNSYYNSMYSGMYGYGMYNYGNYNSYENYYDPDKSIKMFGVAAMFGKRLKWPDDYFQFTAELSYQRYILSDWQYFPVTNGKCNNLSINLTLSRSSIDNPIYPRSGSEFSLSVQLTPPYSLFDGKDYSKYSTTNQDDMNKMHKWIEYHKWKFKSKVYIPLMDPVAVKRTPVLMGRVEFGLLGHYNKYKKSPFETFDVGGDGMTGYSSYATESIALRGYENSSLTPYGYEGYAYTRLGLELRYPLMLETSTSIYALGFVEAGNAWHDVKNFNPFELKRSAGVG
;
A
#
# COMPACT_ATOMS: atom_id res chain seq x y z
N ASP A 1 -7.09 25.52 -13.03
CA ASP A 1 -6.48 26.81 -12.85
C ASP A 1 -6.37 27.50 -14.22
N PRO A 2 -6.95 28.70 -14.41
CA PRO A 2 -6.88 29.45 -15.66
C PRO A 2 -5.45 29.90 -16.04
N TRP A 3 -4.50 29.81 -15.13
CA TRP A 3 -3.11 30.22 -15.32
C TRP A 3 -2.35 29.46 -16.40
N PHE A 4 -2.78 28.26 -16.72
CA PHE A 4 -2.13 27.42 -17.74
C PHE A 4 -2.91 27.36 -19.08
N GLY A 5 -3.74 28.37 -19.35
CA GLY A 5 -4.29 28.64 -20.67
C GLY A 5 -5.13 27.50 -21.26
N GLY A 6 -6.19 27.10 -20.61
CA GLY A 6 -7.12 26.11 -21.16
C GLY A 6 -8.56 26.40 -20.77
N LYS A 7 -9.50 26.02 -21.64
CA LYS A 7 -10.94 26.06 -21.33
C LYS A 7 -11.34 25.08 -20.23
N ARG A 8 -10.45 24.12 -19.84
CA ARG A 8 -10.65 23.14 -18.78
C ARG A 8 -9.64 23.37 -17.68
N PRO A 9 -10.03 23.24 -16.40
CA PRO A 9 -9.12 23.48 -15.30
C PRO A 9 -7.98 22.46 -15.28
N ASN A 10 -6.76 22.96 -15.26
CA ASN A 10 -5.58 22.19 -14.90
C ASN A 10 -5.40 22.30 -13.39
N ALA A 11 -4.91 21.24 -12.75
CA ALA A 11 -4.57 21.23 -11.34
C ALA A 11 -3.06 21.20 -11.19
N PHE A 12 -2.53 22.02 -10.29
CA PHE A 12 -1.14 21.98 -9.89
C PHE A 12 -1.08 21.92 -8.37
N SER A 13 -0.27 21.04 -7.82
CA SER A 13 -0.05 20.97 -6.37
C SER A 13 1.43 20.76 -6.07
N LEU A 14 1.86 21.35 -4.95
CA LEU A 14 3.15 21.12 -4.32
C LEU A 14 2.89 20.55 -2.94
N SER A 15 3.62 19.52 -2.57
CA SER A 15 3.55 18.91 -1.26
C SER A 15 4.95 18.70 -0.68
N ALA A 16 5.05 18.84 0.63
CA ALA A 16 6.23 18.48 1.38
C ALA A 16 5.80 17.82 2.69
N PHE A 17 6.51 16.78 3.10
CA PHE A 17 6.23 16.11 4.36
C PHE A 17 7.52 15.67 5.05
N TYR A 18 7.41 15.56 6.36
CA TYR A 18 8.42 14.97 7.19
C TYR A 18 7.74 13.99 8.16
N SER A 19 8.26 12.78 8.23
CA SER A 19 7.72 11.73 9.09
C SER A 19 8.85 11.06 9.85
N VAL A 20 8.57 10.70 11.09
CA VAL A 20 9.45 9.91 11.96
C VAL A 20 8.63 8.78 12.54
N GLN A 21 9.15 7.56 12.41
CA GLN A 21 8.63 6.40 13.12
C GLN A 21 9.76 5.78 13.93
N THR A 22 9.47 5.45 15.18
CA THR A 22 10.36 4.72 16.09
C THR A 22 9.80 3.33 16.33
N ASP A 23 10.69 2.37 16.55
CA ASP A 23 10.29 1.00 16.87
C ASP A 23 9.94 0.88 18.36
N ILE A 24 9.20 -0.19 18.70
CA ILE A 24 8.84 -0.47 20.09
C ILE A 24 10.07 -1.03 20.79
N SER A 25 10.36 -0.50 21.97
CA SER A 25 11.49 -0.93 22.78
C SER A 25 11.42 -2.43 23.12
N SER A 26 12.50 -3.16 22.88
CA SER A 26 12.62 -4.58 23.26
C SER A 26 12.43 -4.83 24.76
N ARG A 27 12.71 -3.83 25.62
CA ARG A 27 12.44 -3.88 27.07
C ARG A 27 10.94 -3.94 27.35
N TYR A 28 10.11 -3.27 26.55
CA TYR A 28 8.66 -3.33 26.66
C TYR A 28 8.11 -4.71 26.33
N TYR A 29 8.55 -5.31 25.22
CA TYR A 29 8.13 -6.67 24.86
C TYR A 29 8.49 -7.67 25.95
N ASN A 30 9.70 -7.62 26.47
CA ASN A 30 10.14 -8.51 27.52
C ASN A 30 9.38 -8.30 28.83
N SER A 31 9.10 -7.05 29.24
CA SER A 31 8.34 -6.77 30.46
C SER A 31 6.86 -7.13 30.33
N ALA A 32 6.22 -6.86 29.18
CA ALA A 32 4.83 -7.22 28.93
C ALA A 32 4.64 -8.73 28.84
N TYR A 33 5.56 -9.44 28.18
CA TYR A 33 5.54 -10.90 28.09
C TYR A 33 5.76 -11.55 29.44
N MET A 34 6.73 -11.08 30.22
CA MET A 34 7.01 -11.57 31.57
C MET A 34 5.85 -11.26 32.54
N ASN A 35 5.25 -10.08 32.49
CA ASN A 35 4.06 -9.75 33.28
C ASN A 35 2.86 -10.62 32.90
N SER A 36 2.63 -10.89 31.64
CA SER A 36 1.58 -11.79 31.17
C SER A 36 1.84 -13.23 31.64
N TYR A 37 3.07 -13.69 31.56
CA TYR A 37 3.48 -15.02 32.02
C TYR A 37 3.32 -15.15 33.54
N TYR A 38 3.78 -14.20 34.33
CA TYR A 38 3.61 -14.17 35.81
C TYR A 38 2.11 -14.09 36.17
N ASN A 39 1.32 -13.23 35.55
CA ASN A 39 -0.12 -13.13 35.82
C ASN A 39 -0.86 -14.44 35.49
N SER A 40 -0.50 -15.14 34.42
CA SER A 40 -1.11 -16.44 34.09
C SER A 40 -0.70 -17.55 35.06
N MET A 41 0.52 -17.49 35.58
CA MET A 41 1.03 -18.46 36.56
C MET A 41 0.43 -18.26 37.98
N TYR A 42 0.21 -17.02 38.40
CA TYR A 42 -0.33 -16.68 39.72
C TYR A 42 -1.87 -16.65 39.74
N SER A 43 -2.56 -16.40 38.62
CA SER A 43 -4.04 -16.45 38.58
C SER A 43 -4.58 -17.88 38.73
N GLY A 44 -3.76 -18.90 38.48
CA GLY A 44 -4.11 -20.29 38.74
C GLY A 44 -3.94 -20.74 40.20
N MET A 45 -3.27 -19.97 41.04
CA MET A 45 -2.87 -20.39 42.38
C MET A 45 -3.56 -19.66 43.54
N TYR A 46 -4.07 -18.44 43.35
CA TYR A 46 -4.83 -17.71 44.37
C TYR A 46 -5.88 -16.82 43.72
N GLY A 47 -7.13 -17.22 43.82
CA GLY A 47 -8.29 -16.43 43.38
C GLY A 47 -8.60 -15.26 44.33
N TYR A 48 -7.80 -14.21 44.32
CA TYR A 48 -8.17 -12.89 44.84
C TYR A 48 -7.33 -11.82 44.15
N GLY A 49 -8.03 -10.86 43.52
CA GLY A 49 -7.42 -9.77 42.79
C GLY A 49 -6.55 -8.85 43.67
N MET A 50 -5.29 -8.82 43.39
CA MET A 50 -4.42 -7.73 43.80
C MET A 50 -4.37 -6.69 42.67
N TYR A 51 -5.01 -5.56 42.91
CA TYR A 51 -4.84 -4.38 42.06
C TYR A 51 -3.39 -3.92 42.17
N ASN A 52 -2.58 -4.27 41.19
CA ASN A 52 -1.22 -3.75 41.10
C ASN A 52 -1.30 -2.31 40.59
N TYR A 53 -1.13 -1.35 41.51
CA TYR A 53 -0.89 0.05 41.18
C TYR A 53 0.51 0.13 40.55
N GLY A 54 0.61 -0.28 39.30
CA GLY A 54 1.82 -0.16 38.50
C GLY A 54 2.11 1.30 38.18
N ASN A 55 3.27 1.70 38.58
CA ASN A 55 3.95 2.97 38.40
C ASN A 55 3.63 3.63 37.04
N TYR A 56 2.87 4.74 37.06
CA TYR A 56 2.42 5.52 35.88
C TYR A 56 3.54 6.32 35.17
N ASN A 57 4.83 6.07 35.51
CA ASN A 57 5.97 6.82 34.98
C ASN A 57 6.68 6.19 33.77
N SER A 58 6.07 5.27 33.05
CA SER A 58 6.77 4.55 31.97
C SER A 58 6.25 4.75 30.54
N TYR A 59 5.51 5.81 30.26
CA TYR A 59 5.14 6.13 28.88
C TYR A 59 6.33 6.55 28.00
N GLU A 60 7.42 7.05 28.58
CA GLU A 60 8.63 7.45 27.86
C GLU A 60 9.50 6.29 27.36
N ASN A 61 9.28 5.06 27.81
CA ASN A 61 10.11 3.89 27.48
C ASN A 61 9.48 2.91 26.48
N TYR A 62 8.34 3.25 25.87
CA TYR A 62 7.67 2.37 24.90
C TYR A 62 8.38 2.32 23.56
N TYR A 63 9.04 3.40 23.17
CA TYR A 63 9.72 3.54 21.90
C TYR A 63 11.23 3.57 22.08
N ASP A 64 11.94 2.90 21.19
CA ASP A 64 13.39 2.93 21.14
C ASP A 64 13.83 4.06 20.19
N PRO A 65 14.33 5.19 20.69
CA PRO A 65 14.71 6.32 19.84
C PRO A 65 15.90 6.01 18.92
N ASP A 66 16.69 4.97 19.24
CA ASP A 66 17.83 4.54 18.43
C ASP A 66 17.36 3.72 17.21
N LYS A 67 16.16 3.13 17.28
CA LYS A 67 15.53 2.37 16.19
C LYS A 67 14.48 3.23 15.49
N SER A 68 14.85 3.84 14.41
CA SER A 68 13.95 4.77 13.74
C SER A 68 14.11 4.81 12.23
N ILE A 69 13.01 5.14 11.55
CA ILE A 69 13.01 5.61 10.16
C ILE A 69 12.52 7.05 10.13
N LYS A 70 13.32 7.92 9.51
CA LYS A 70 12.95 9.31 9.24
C LYS A 70 12.81 9.47 7.74
N MET A 71 11.72 10.10 7.33
CA MET A 71 11.43 10.30 5.92
C MET A 71 11.13 11.78 5.67
N PHE A 72 11.78 12.33 4.67
CA PHE A 72 11.51 13.66 4.12
C PHE A 72 11.12 13.49 2.66
N GLY A 73 10.04 14.14 2.25
CA GLY A 73 9.60 14.09 0.86
C GLY A 73 9.08 15.42 0.36
N VAL A 74 9.30 15.67 -0.92
CA VAL A 74 8.71 16.79 -1.67
C VAL A 74 8.16 16.25 -2.99
N ALA A 75 7.02 16.74 -3.43
CA ALA A 75 6.44 16.36 -4.70
C ALA A 75 5.75 17.56 -5.38
N ALA A 76 5.85 17.58 -6.71
CA ALA A 76 5.15 18.49 -7.58
C ALA A 76 4.25 17.69 -8.52
N MET A 77 2.97 17.96 -8.53
CA MET A 77 1.98 17.24 -9.32
C MET A 77 1.26 18.20 -10.26
N PHE A 78 1.11 17.77 -11.50
CA PHE A 78 0.30 18.42 -12.51
C PHE A 78 -0.80 17.47 -12.98
N GLY A 79 -2.06 17.93 -12.97
CA GLY A 79 -3.23 17.19 -13.39
C GLY A 79 -3.96 17.90 -14.53
N LYS A 80 -4.42 17.14 -15.52
CA LYS A 80 -5.18 17.65 -16.65
C LYS A 80 -6.33 16.72 -17.00
N ARG A 81 -7.53 17.30 -17.14
CA ARG A 81 -8.70 16.61 -17.69
C ARG A 81 -8.58 16.55 -19.20
N LEU A 82 -8.66 15.36 -19.78
CA LEU A 82 -8.54 15.14 -21.22
C LEU A 82 -9.88 15.38 -21.92
N LYS A 83 -9.81 15.64 -23.23
CA LYS A 83 -11.00 15.78 -24.08
C LYS A 83 -11.34 14.51 -24.82
N TRP A 84 -10.36 13.66 -25.01
CA TRP A 84 -10.43 12.41 -25.76
C TRP A 84 -9.87 11.28 -24.88
N PRO A 85 -10.46 10.08 -24.87
CA PRO A 85 -11.61 9.61 -25.64
C PRO A 85 -12.96 10.18 -25.15
N ASP A 86 -13.08 10.56 -23.89
CA ASP A 86 -14.24 11.21 -23.31
C ASP A 86 -13.84 12.19 -22.18
N ASP A 87 -14.82 12.92 -21.64
CA ASP A 87 -14.60 13.94 -20.61
C ASP A 87 -14.29 13.41 -19.20
N TYR A 88 -14.36 12.10 -19.00
CA TYR A 88 -14.09 11.46 -17.72
C TYR A 88 -12.61 11.12 -17.53
N PHE A 89 -11.80 11.20 -18.59
CA PHE A 89 -10.38 10.93 -18.54
C PHE A 89 -9.59 12.06 -17.88
N GLN A 90 -8.68 11.67 -17.00
CA GLN A 90 -7.75 12.55 -16.33
C GLN A 90 -6.34 11.99 -16.42
N PHE A 91 -5.40 12.83 -16.76
CA PHE A 91 -3.97 12.53 -16.74
C PHE A 91 -3.30 13.31 -15.63
N THR A 92 -2.46 12.63 -14.86
CA THR A 92 -1.68 13.23 -13.78
C THR A 92 -0.21 12.84 -13.95
N ALA A 93 0.68 13.82 -13.83
CA ALA A 93 2.12 13.63 -13.80
C ALA A 93 2.66 14.21 -12.49
N GLU A 94 3.40 13.41 -11.73
CA GLU A 94 3.98 13.78 -10.47
C GLU A 94 5.48 13.51 -10.49
N LEU A 95 6.27 14.51 -10.10
CA LEU A 95 7.69 14.38 -9.80
C LEU A 95 7.86 14.42 -8.29
N SER A 96 8.45 13.37 -7.73
CA SER A 96 8.66 13.25 -6.28
C SER A 96 10.11 12.92 -5.94
N TYR A 97 10.56 13.51 -4.84
CA TYR A 97 11.82 13.17 -4.21
C TYR A 97 11.56 12.80 -2.75
N GLN A 98 12.08 11.64 -2.33
CA GLN A 98 11.99 11.16 -0.96
C GLN A 98 13.36 10.74 -0.46
N ARG A 99 13.65 11.07 0.78
CA ARG A 99 14.85 10.65 1.48
C ARG A 99 14.49 9.86 2.72
N TYR A 100 15.02 8.66 2.82
CA TYR A 100 14.92 7.78 3.96
C TYR A 100 16.21 7.85 4.78
N ILE A 101 16.10 7.99 6.08
CA ILE A 101 17.20 7.91 7.04
C ILE A 101 16.83 6.81 8.02
N LEU A 102 17.60 5.74 8.02
CA LEU A 102 17.37 4.51 8.75
C LEU A 102 18.41 4.39 9.86
N SER A 103 17.96 4.09 11.06
CA SER A 103 18.79 3.84 12.23
C SER A 103 18.28 2.56 12.88
N ASP A 104 19.06 1.48 12.81
CA ASP A 104 18.74 0.13 13.28
C ASP A 104 17.30 -0.34 12.97
N TRP A 105 16.82 0.00 11.77
CA TRP A 105 15.46 -0.29 11.31
C TRP A 105 15.38 -1.68 10.69
N GLN A 106 14.87 -2.67 11.46
CA GLN A 106 14.93 -4.09 11.11
C GLN A 106 13.91 -4.51 10.03
N TYR A 107 12.98 -3.64 9.66
CA TYR A 107 11.90 -3.96 8.72
C TYR A 107 12.29 -3.80 7.25
N PHE A 108 13.48 -3.28 6.98
CA PHE A 108 14.03 -3.21 5.62
C PHE A 108 15.37 -3.93 5.51
N PRO A 109 15.74 -4.42 4.33
CA PRO A 109 17.06 -4.99 4.09
C PRO A 109 18.21 -4.03 4.36
N VAL A 110 17.98 -2.73 4.20
CA VAL A 110 18.89 -1.66 4.63
C VAL A 110 18.46 -1.22 6.03
N THR A 111 19.16 -1.67 7.06
CA THR A 111 18.82 -1.36 8.46
C THR A 111 19.38 -0.04 8.93
N ASN A 112 20.55 0.35 8.43
CA ASN A 112 21.23 1.60 8.76
C ASN A 112 21.69 2.31 7.50
N GLY A 113 21.41 3.60 7.38
CA GLY A 113 21.91 4.38 6.24
C GLY A 113 20.93 5.42 5.73
N LYS A 114 21.23 5.91 4.54
CA LYS A 114 20.45 6.95 3.87
C LYS A 114 20.16 6.51 2.44
N CYS A 115 18.87 6.43 2.10
CA CYS A 115 18.41 6.10 0.75
C CYS A 115 17.68 7.30 0.15
N ASN A 116 17.84 7.50 -1.16
CA ASN A 116 17.16 8.56 -1.90
C ASN A 116 16.33 7.93 -3.01
N ASN A 117 15.10 8.41 -3.16
CA ASN A 117 14.16 7.99 -4.19
C ASN A 117 13.73 9.24 -4.97
N LEU A 118 14.12 9.32 -6.22
CA LEU A 118 13.61 10.32 -7.17
C LEU A 118 12.76 9.59 -8.19
N SER A 119 11.48 9.91 -8.28
CA SER A 119 10.58 9.20 -9.17
C SER A 119 9.64 10.13 -9.93
N ILE A 120 9.25 9.70 -11.11
CA ILE A 120 8.16 10.28 -11.89
C ILE A 120 7.02 9.27 -11.89
N ASN A 121 5.83 9.72 -11.46
CA ASN A 121 4.61 8.93 -11.48
C ASN A 121 3.64 9.52 -12.51
N LEU A 122 3.28 8.72 -13.49
CA LEU A 122 2.32 9.06 -14.55
C LEU A 122 1.05 8.24 -14.33
N THR A 123 -0.08 8.89 -14.20
CA THR A 123 -1.36 8.21 -13.97
C THR A 123 -2.39 8.67 -15.00
N LEU A 124 -2.96 7.71 -15.71
CA LEU A 124 -4.15 7.89 -16.53
C LEU A 124 -5.33 7.25 -15.78
N SER A 125 -6.32 8.05 -15.47
CA SER A 125 -7.52 7.58 -14.75
C SER A 125 -8.78 8.00 -15.49
N ARG A 126 -9.85 7.23 -15.28
CA ARG A 126 -11.20 7.52 -15.75
C ARG A 126 -12.18 7.16 -14.66
N SER A 127 -13.13 8.02 -14.39
CA SER A 127 -14.22 7.73 -13.47
C SER A 127 -15.53 8.27 -14.03
N SER A 128 -16.47 7.35 -14.31
CA SER A 128 -17.82 7.65 -14.82
C SER A 128 -18.91 7.13 -13.88
N ILE A 129 -18.59 6.96 -12.60
CA ILE A 129 -19.53 6.50 -11.59
C ILE A 129 -20.59 7.56 -11.28
N ASP A 130 -21.81 7.12 -10.99
CA ASP A 130 -22.94 7.98 -10.64
C ASP A 130 -22.86 8.55 -9.23
N ASN A 131 -22.26 7.81 -8.29
CA ASN A 131 -22.12 8.22 -6.89
C ASN A 131 -20.80 7.70 -6.28
N PRO A 132 -19.98 8.53 -5.62
CA PRO A 132 -18.70 8.10 -5.05
C PRO A 132 -18.84 7.20 -3.82
N ILE A 133 -19.94 7.30 -3.04
CA ILE A 133 -20.15 6.53 -1.80
C ILE A 133 -20.72 5.15 -2.11
N TYR A 134 -21.81 5.10 -2.88
CA TYR A 134 -22.46 3.87 -3.32
C TYR A 134 -22.71 3.94 -4.83
N PRO A 135 -21.71 3.58 -5.65
CA PRO A 135 -21.87 3.53 -7.09
C PRO A 135 -22.88 2.46 -7.50
N ARG A 136 -23.89 2.85 -8.30
CA ARG A 136 -24.88 1.96 -8.86
C ARG A 136 -24.61 1.64 -10.33
N SER A 137 -23.95 2.55 -11.02
CA SER A 137 -23.60 2.40 -12.43
C SER A 137 -22.29 3.10 -12.75
N GLY A 138 -21.69 2.72 -13.89
CA GLY A 138 -20.48 3.32 -14.38
C GLY A 138 -19.23 2.50 -14.14
N SER A 139 -18.09 3.10 -14.40
CA SER A 139 -16.81 2.43 -14.25
C SER A 139 -15.71 3.39 -13.80
N GLU A 140 -14.74 2.83 -13.13
CA GLU A 140 -13.49 3.48 -12.75
C GLU A 140 -12.33 2.65 -13.29
N PHE A 141 -11.33 3.29 -13.84
CA PHE A 141 -10.06 2.65 -14.06
C PHE A 141 -8.90 3.61 -13.80
N SER A 142 -7.74 3.06 -13.47
CA SER A 142 -6.50 3.78 -13.27
C SER A 142 -5.33 2.94 -13.77
N LEU A 143 -4.52 3.50 -14.64
CA LEU A 143 -3.22 2.97 -15.03
C LEU A 143 -2.14 3.93 -14.51
N SER A 144 -1.28 3.45 -13.65
CA SER A 144 -0.20 4.21 -13.04
C SER A 144 1.15 3.58 -13.37
N VAL A 145 2.10 4.42 -13.78
CA VAL A 145 3.48 4.03 -14.10
C VAL A 145 4.41 4.93 -13.31
N GLN A 146 5.15 4.35 -12.38
CA GLN A 146 6.15 5.05 -11.59
C GLN A 146 7.55 4.60 -12.02
N LEU A 147 8.38 5.55 -12.37
CA LEU A 147 9.71 5.33 -12.91
C LEU A 147 10.73 6.10 -12.09
N THR A 148 11.83 5.46 -11.75
CA THR A 148 13.03 6.13 -11.24
C THR A 148 14.10 6.15 -12.31
N PRO A 149 15.09 7.06 -12.26
CA PRO A 149 16.24 7.00 -13.16
C PRO A 149 16.97 5.67 -12.99
N PRO A 150 17.40 5.02 -14.08
CA PRO A 150 18.13 3.76 -14.05
C PRO A 150 19.62 4.01 -13.74
N TYR A 151 19.94 4.38 -12.52
CA TYR A 151 21.28 4.76 -12.08
C TYR A 151 22.33 3.68 -12.37
N SER A 152 21.95 2.41 -12.23
CA SER A 152 22.84 1.26 -12.45
C SER A 152 23.34 1.12 -13.90
N LEU A 153 22.64 1.74 -14.87
CA LEU A 153 23.06 1.73 -16.27
C LEU A 153 24.11 2.80 -16.59
N PHE A 154 24.26 3.80 -15.72
CA PHE A 154 25.11 4.98 -15.98
C PHE A 154 26.28 5.12 -15.02
N ASP A 155 26.26 4.46 -13.84
CA ASP A 155 27.27 4.66 -12.81
C ASP A 155 28.51 3.78 -12.94
N GLY A 156 28.54 2.89 -13.91
CA GLY A 156 29.68 2.03 -14.24
C GLY A 156 30.04 1.00 -13.15
N LYS A 157 29.18 0.77 -12.18
CA LYS A 157 29.43 -0.17 -11.08
C LYS A 157 28.99 -1.58 -11.41
N ASP A 158 29.80 -2.55 -10.99
CA ASP A 158 29.45 -3.97 -11.08
C ASP A 158 28.73 -4.42 -9.80
N TYR A 159 27.40 -4.39 -9.84
CA TYR A 159 26.55 -4.77 -8.70
C TYR A 159 26.59 -6.25 -8.36
N SER A 160 27.15 -7.12 -9.22
CA SER A 160 27.31 -8.54 -8.91
C SER A 160 28.32 -8.81 -7.78
N LYS A 161 29.18 -7.84 -7.48
CA LYS A 161 30.22 -7.93 -6.45
C LYS A 161 29.74 -7.50 -5.07
N TYR A 162 28.56 -6.86 -4.97
CA TYR A 162 28.01 -6.39 -3.70
C TYR A 162 27.30 -7.53 -2.98
N SER A 163 27.56 -7.65 -1.67
CA SER A 163 26.90 -8.64 -0.82
C SER A 163 25.56 -8.10 -0.29
N THR A 164 24.52 -8.92 -0.37
CA THR A 164 23.20 -8.60 0.21
C THR A 164 23.16 -8.80 1.74
N THR A 165 24.18 -9.40 2.33
CA THR A 165 24.31 -9.61 3.78
C THR A 165 25.17 -8.54 4.47
N ASN A 166 25.96 -7.77 3.71
CA ASN A 166 26.79 -6.71 4.24
C ASN A 166 26.04 -5.37 4.16
N GLN A 167 25.80 -4.72 5.31
CA GLN A 167 25.07 -3.44 5.40
C GLN A 167 25.79 -2.29 4.65
N ASP A 168 27.12 -2.28 4.63
CA ASP A 168 27.85 -1.25 3.89
C ASP A 168 27.65 -1.38 2.38
N ASP A 169 27.62 -2.61 1.87
CA ASP A 169 27.32 -2.88 0.48
C ASP A 169 25.87 -2.55 0.15
N MET A 170 24.93 -2.92 1.02
CA MET A 170 23.51 -2.57 0.89
C MET A 170 23.31 -1.04 0.87
N ASN A 171 24.00 -0.30 1.73
CA ASN A 171 23.95 1.16 1.75
C ASN A 171 24.49 1.79 0.47
N LYS A 172 25.60 1.26 -0.07
CA LYS A 172 26.16 1.72 -1.34
C LYS A 172 25.25 1.41 -2.51
N MET A 173 24.64 0.20 -2.51
CA MET A 173 23.75 -0.30 -3.56
C MET A 173 22.46 0.55 -3.61
N HIS A 174 21.84 0.81 -2.46
CA HIS A 174 20.54 1.48 -2.35
C HIS A 174 20.62 2.97 -2.01
N LYS A 175 21.81 3.60 -2.09
CA LYS A 175 21.96 5.05 -1.92
C LYS A 175 20.99 5.85 -2.81
N TRP A 176 20.81 5.39 -4.05
CA TRP A 176 19.78 5.81 -4.97
C TRP A 176 18.94 4.60 -5.34
N ILE A 177 17.67 4.65 -4.97
CA ILE A 177 16.70 3.59 -5.24
C ILE A 177 16.34 3.64 -6.72
N GLU A 178 16.26 2.47 -7.36
CA GLU A 178 15.84 2.37 -8.76
C GLU A 178 14.84 1.24 -8.94
N TYR A 179 13.77 1.54 -9.66
CA TYR A 179 12.73 0.59 -10.04
C TYR A 179 11.84 1.18 -11.13
N HIS A 180 11.00 0.33 -11.70
CA HIS A 180 9.81 0.73 -12.43
C HIS A 180 8.61 -0.04 -11.90
N LYS A 181 7.54 0.69 -11.55
CA LYS A 181 6.33 0.13 -10.95
C LYS A 181 5.13 0.42 -11.84
N TRP A 182 4.38 -0.61 -12.15
CA TRP A 182 3.21 -0.55 -13.01
C TRP A 182 2.00 -1.01 -12.22
N LYS A 183 0.93 -0.24 -12.23
CA LYS A 183 -0.31 -0.62 -11.55
C LYS A 183 -1.50 -0.36 -12.47
N PHE A 184 -2.38 -1.34 -12.53
CA PHE A 184 -3.67 -1.22 -13.17
C PHE A 184 -4.76 -1.56 -12.17
N LYS A 185 -5.77 -0.69 -12.04
CA LYS A 185 -6.94 -0.91 -11.20
C LYS A 185 -8.18 -0.58 -12.02
N SER A 186 -9.16 -1.47 -12.03
CA SER A 186 -10.45 -1.23 -12.68
C SER A 186 -11.58 -1.74 -11.81
N LYS A 187 -12.68 -0.98 -11.78
CA LYS A 187 -13.95 -1.39 -11.19
C LYS A 187 -15.07 -1.04 -12.14
N VAL A 188 -16.05 -1.91 -12.25
CA VAL A 188 -17.23 -1.72 -13.07
C VAL A 188 -18.46 -1.99 -12.19
N TYR A 189 -19.46 -1.14 -12.30
CA TYR A 189 -20.72 -1.24 -11.56
C TYR A 189 -21.87 -1.39 -12.54
N ILE A 190 -22.57 -2.50 -12.43
CA ILE A 190 -23.68 -2.89 -13.31
C ILE A 190 -24.96 -3.00 -12.49
N PRO A 191 -25.92 -2.10 -12.64
CA PRO A 191 -27.20 -2.25 -11.99
C PRO A 191 -27.95 -3.42 -12.63
N LEU A 192 -28.53 -4.29 -11.82
CA LEU A 192 -29.29 -5.46 -12.31
C LEU A 192 -30.74 -5.11 -12.64
N MET A 193 -31.20 -3.93 -12.27
CA MET A 193 -32.51 -3.34 -12.59
C MET A 193 -32.31 -1.88 -12.98
N ASP A 194 -33.29 -1.25 -13.61
CA ASP A 194 -33.22 0.17 -13.90
C ASP A 194 -33.12 1.00 -12.61
N PRO A 195 -31.99 1.70 -12.35
CA PRO A 195 -31.78 2.46 -11.13
C PRO A 195 -32.64 3.71 -11.01
N VAL A 196 -33.27 4.15 -12.10
CA VAL A 196 -34.23 5.24 -12.13
C VAL A 196 -35.61 4.76 -11.68
N ALA A 197 -36.02 3.60 -12.16
CA ALA A 197 -37.32 3.02 -11.84
C ALA A 197 -37.35 2.35 -10.46
N VAL A 198 -36.23 1.73 -10.05
CA VAL A 198 -36.14 0.95 -8.79
C VAL A 198 -35.09 1.57 -7.86
N LYS A 199 -35.53 2.26 -6.82
CA LYS A 199 -34.66 2.93 -5.86
C LYS A 199 -33.67 1.98 -5.15
N ARG A 200 -34.08 0.73 -4.91
CA ARG A 200 -33.25 -0.32 -4.27
C ARG A 200 -32.78 -1.35 -5.30
N THR A 201 -32.06 -0.90 -6.28
CA THR A 201 -31.49 -1.76 -7.34
C THR A 201 -30.30 -2.54 -6.82
N PRO A 202 -30.27 -3.89 -6.99
CA PRO A 202 -29.05 -4.67 -6.76
C PRO A 202 -27.99 -4.28 -7.79
N VAL A 203 -26.73 -4.24 -7.35
CA VAL A 203 -25.59 -3.84 -8.17
C VAL A 203 -24.55 -4.95 -8.19
N LEU A 204 -24.15 -5.38 -9.38
CA LEU A 204 -22.99 -6.25 -9.56
C LEU A 204 -21.74 -5.38 -9.75
N MET A 205 -20.77 -5.51 -8.85
CA MET A 205 -19.46 -4.85 -8.97
C MET A 205 -18.39 -5.87 -9.37
N GLY A 206 -17.67 -5.59 -10.45
CA GLY A 206 -16.47 -6.31 -10.86
C GLY A 206 -15.22 -5.50 -10.57
N ARG A 207 -14.16 -6.17 -10.09
CA ARG A 207 -12.85 -5.57 -9.80
C ARG A 207 -11.73 -6.37 -10.44
N VAL A 208 -10.78 -5.64 -11.04
CA VAL A 208 -9.54 -6.19 -11.59
C VAL A 208 -8.39 -5.28 -11.20
N GLU A 209 -7.38 -5.83 -10.52
CA GLU A 209 -6.19 -5.09 -10.12
C GLU A 209 -4.94 -5.90 -10.43
N PHE A 210 -3.92 -5.25 -10.99
CA PHE A 210 -2.58 -5.80 -11.23
C PHE A 210 -1.53 -4.81 -10.77
N GLY A 211 -0.44 -5.33 -10.25
CA GLY A 211 0.76 -4.56 -9.98
C GLY A 211 2.01 -5.34 -10.34
N LEU A 212 2.98 -4.64 -10.89
CA LEU A 212 4.31 -5.18 -11.22
C LEU A 212 5.37 -4.18 -10.76
N LEU A 213 6.35 -4.66 -10.01
CA LEU A 213 7.54 -3.93 -9.62
C LEU A 213 8.75 -4.57 -10.30
N GLY A 214 9.33 -3.88 -11.26
CA GLY A 214 10.48 -4.33 -12.00
C GLY A 214 11.76 -3.62 -11.60
N HIS A 215 12.89 -4.08 -12.13
CA HIS A 215 14.22 -3.58 -11.87
C HIS A 215 15.01 -3.42 -13.18
N TYR A 216 15.92 -2.45 -13.23
CA TYR A 216 16.79 -2.25 -14.38
C TYR A 216 18.03 -3.14 -14.33
N ASN A 217 18.47 -3.49 -13.11
CA ASN A 217 19.60 -4.37 -12.87
C ASN A 217 19.19 -5.54 -11.96
N LYS A 218 19.45 -6.77 -12.39
CA LYS A 218 19.05 -8.00 -11.67
C LYS A 218 19.66 -8.15 -10.27
N TYR A 219 20.81 -7.51 -10.04
CA TYR A 219 21.50 -7.52 -8.75
C TYR A 219 21.11 -6.36 -7.83
N LYS A 220 20.41 -5.35 -8.37
CA LYS A 220 19.98 -4.17 -7.63
C LYS A 220 18.46 -4.07 -7.63
N LYS A 221 17.79 -5.10 -7.10
CA LYS A 221 16.34 -5.04 -6.88
C LYS A 221 16.04 -4.07 -5.75
N SER A 222 15.02 -3.21 -5.94
CA SER A 222 14.59 -2.31 -4.88
C SER A 222 13.88 -3.11 -3.77
N PRO A 223 14.29 -2.97 -2.51
CA PRO A 223 13.56 -3.53 -1.37
C PRO A 223 12.39 -2.64 -0.95
N PHE A 224 12.30 -1.47 -1.56
CA PHE A 224 11.23 -0.49 -1.32
C PHE A 224 10.13 -0.65 -2.38
N GLU A 225 8.95 -0.08 -2.13
CA GLU A 225 7.81 -0.06 -3.06
C GLU A 225 7.22 -1.44 -3.41
N THR A 226 7.51 -2.45 -2.61
CA THR A 226 6.96 -3.81 -2.76
C THR A 226 5.46 -3.86 -2.46
N PHE A 227 4.80 -4.94 -2.84
CA PHE A 227 3.39 -5.18 -2.55
C PHE A 227 3.26 -6.18 -1.41
N ASP A 228 2.32 -5.91 -0.51
CA ASP A 228 1.94 -6.77 0.58
C ASP A 228 0.47 -7.17 0.43
N VAL A 229 0.18 -8.46 0.23
CA VAL A 229 -1.14 -8.95 -0.13
C VAL A 229 -1.74 -9.80 0.98
N GLY A 230 -2.96 -9.45 1.36
CA GLY A 230 -3.75 -10.13 2.38
C GLY A 230 -4.44 -9.16 3.33
N GLY A 231 -5.40 -9.67 4.09
CA GLY A 231 -6.08 -8.94 5.13
C GLY A 231 -7.02 -7.83 4.65
N ASP A 232 -7.16 -6.82 5.48
CA ASP A 232 -8.05 -5.67 5.27
C ASP A 232 -7.44 -4.55 4.41
N GLY A 233 -6.16 -4.65 4.07
CA GLY A 233 -5.42 -3.64 3.31
C GLY A 233 -4.95 -2.45 4.15
N MET A 234 -5.11 -2.54 5.47
CA MET A 234 -4.53 -1.55 6.37
C MET A 234 -3.04 -1.84 6.56
N THR A 235 -2.24 -0.81 6.49
CA THR A 235 -0.80 -0.93 6.73
C THR A 235 -0.55 -1.19 8.21
N GLY A 236 0.17 -2.28 8.50
CA GLY A 236 0.73 -2.52 9.83
C GLY A 236 1.90 -1.56 10.13
N TYR A 237 2.63 -1.85 11.19
CA TYR A 237 3.68 -0.98 11.74
C TYR A 237 4.91 -0.73 10.84
N SER A 238 5.03 -1.37 9.70
CA SER A 238 6.35 -1.51 9.05
C SER A 238 6.48 -0.92 7.66
N SER A 239 5.47 -0.27 7.08
CA SER A 239 5.47 -0.26 5.63
C SER A 239 5.40 1.10 4.96
N TYR A 240 6.31 2.00 5.28
CA TYR A 240 6.40 3.29 4.58
C TYR A 240 6.62 3.18 3.07
N ALA A 241 7.16 2.08 2.58
CA ALA A 241 7.43 1.88 1.17
C ALA A 241 6.70 0.67 0.57
N THR A 242 5.97 -0.09 1.39
CA THR A 242 5.21 -1.26 0.96
C THR A 242 3.74 -0.89 0.76
N GLU A 243 3.16 -1.25 -0.37
CA GLU A 243 1.74 -1.02 -0.66
C GLU A 243 0.91 -2.22 -0.23
N SER A 244 0.03 -2.02 0.76
CA SER A 244 -0.88 -3.07 1.23
C SER A 244 -2.07 -3.23 0.28
N ILE A 245 -2.29 -4.47 -0.14
CA ILE A 245 -3.38 -4.87 -1.04
C ILE A 245 -4.33 -5.78 -0.26
N ALA A 246 -5.53 -5.28 0.03
CA ALA A 246 -6.54 -6.07 0.72
C ALA A 246 -6.96 -7.30 -0.07
N LEU A 247 -7.07 -8.45 0.59
CA LEU A 247 -7.76 -9.63 0.10
C LEU A 247 -8.54 -10.25 1.25
N ARG A 248 -9.85 -10.09 1.22
CA ARG A 248 -10.74 -10.55 2.30
C ARG A 248 -10.67 -12.07 2.46
N GLY A 249 -10.75 -12.55 3.70
CA GLY A 249 -10.66 -13.98 4.03
C GLY A 249 -9.24 -14.51 4.21
N TYR A 250 -8.24 -13.63 4.14
CA TYR A 250 -6.83 -13.93 4.42
C TYR A 250 -6.30 -13.00 5.51
N GLU A 251 -5.36 -13.47 6.30
CA GLU A 251 -4.64 -12.62 7.26
C GLU A 251 -3.73 -11.63 6.55
N ASN A 252 -3.38 -10.54 7.23
CA ASN A 252 -2.46 -9.54 6.71
C ASN A 252 -1.13 -10.21 6.32
N SER A 253 -0.60 -9.85 5.16
CA SER A 253 0.67 -10.35 4.60
C SER A 253 0.73 -11.86 4.31
N SER A 254 -0.35 -12.61 4.53
CA SER A 254 -0.34 -14.08 4.44
C SER A 254 -0.11 -14.63 3.02
N LEU A 255 -0.35 -13.82 2.00
CA LEU A 255 -0.13 -14.19 0.60
C LEU A 255 1.16 -13.62 0.01
N THR A 256 1.88 -12.82 0.77
CA THR A 256 3.13 -12.23 0.31
C THR A 256 4.29 -13.18 0.57
N PRO A 257 5.05 -13.58 -0.47
CA PRO A 257 6.23 -14.42 -0.26
C PRO A 257 7.26 -13.72 0.62
N TYR A 258 7.92 -14.50 1.50
CA TYR A 258 9.03 -14.03 2.35
C TYR A 258 8.72 -12.80 3.21
N GLY A 259 7.45 -12.63 3.61
CA GLY A 259 7.02 -11.62 4.55
C GLY A 259 6.58 -10.31 3.91
N TYR A 260 7.33 -9.60 3.09
CA TYR A 260 6.95 -8.28 2.55
C TYR A 260 7.51 -8.01 1.15
N GLU A 261 7.96 -9.05 0.46
CA GLU A 261 8.66 -8.92 -0.82
C GLU A 261 7.81 -9.37 -2.01
N GLY A 262 6.64 -8.78 -2.18
CA GLY A 262 5.83 -8.96 -3.38
C GLY A 262 6.29 -8.02 -4.51
N TYR A 263 6.74 -8.59 -5.63
CA TYR A 263 7.13 -7.85 -6.84
C TYR A 263 6.05 -7.85 -7.91
N ALA A 264 5.08 -8.72 -7.78
CA ALA A 264 3.88 -8.72 -8.60
C ALA A 264 2.66 -9.11 -7.77
N TYR A 265 1.49 -8.60 -8.13
CA TYR A 265 0.24 -9.08 -7.57
C TYR A 265 -0.88 -9.05 -8.59
N THR A 266 -1.88 -9.88 -8.34
CA THR A 266 -3.19 -9.84 -9.01
C THR A 266 -4.28 -9.89 -7.95
N ARG A 267 -5.32 -9.09 -8.13
CA ARG A 267 -6.55 -9.15 -7.35
C ARG A 267 -7.76 -9.04 -8.27
N LEU A 268 -8.62 -10.04 -8.20
CA LEU A 268 -9.90 -10.07 -8.89
C LEU A 268 -11.02 -10.12 -7.86
N GLY A 269 -12.16 -9.53 -8.16
CA GLY A 269 -13.30 -9.55 -7.25
C GLY A 269 -14.61 -9.38 -7.98
N LEU A 270 -15.63 -10.08 -7.48
CA LEU A 270 -17.02 -9.87 -7.83
C LEU A 270 -17.81 -9.65 -6.55
N GLU A 271 -18.67 -8.64 -6.53
CA GLU A 271 -19.55 -8.35 -5.40
C GLU A 271 -20.98 -8.14 -5.91
N LEU A 272 -21.93 -8.81 -5.29
CA LEU A 272 -23.34 -8.50 -5.44
C LEU A 272 -23.75 -7.65 -4.23
N ARG A 273 -24.17 -6.42 -4.48
CA ARG A 273 -24.55 -5.43 -3.47
C ARG A 273 -26.04 -5.17 -3.52
N TYR A 274 -26.70 -5.20 -2.37
CA TYR A 274 -28.11 -4.88 -2.24
C TYR A 274 -28.32 -3.73 -1.25
N PRO A 275 -28.84 -2.57 -1.68
CA PRO A 275 -29.03 -1.43 -0.79
C PRO A 275 -30.22 -1.64 0.14
N LEU A 276 -29.98 -1.59 1.44
CA LEU A 276 -31.00 -1.63 2.48
C LEU A 276 -31.53 -0.22 2.77
N MET A 277 -30.64 0.76 2.86
CA MET A 277 -30.95 2.18 3.08
C MET A 277 -29.97 3.03 2.29
N LEU A 278 -30.51 3.96 1.49
CA LEU A 278 -29.72 4.96 0.74
C LEU A 278 -30.32 6.34 1.05
N GLU A 279 -29.80 6.97 2.08
CA GLU A 279 -30.15 8.34 2.48
C GLU A 279 -28.92 9.26 2.34
N THR A 280 -29.16 10.56 2.39
CA THR A 280 -28.11 11.56 2.20
C THR A 280 -27.00 11.46 3.25
N SER A 281 -27.34 11.06 4.48
CA SER A 281 -26.42 10.95 5.60
C SER A 281 -25.98 9.51 5.91
N THR A 282 -26.68 8.50 5.37
CA THR A 282 -26.46 7.10 5.74
C THR A 282 -26.72 6.18 4.56
N SER A 283 -25.73 5.35 4.26
CA SER A 283 -25.84 4.28 3.26
C SER A 283 -25.57 2.94 3.93
N ILE A 284 -26.58 2.07 3.94
CA ILE A 284 -26.48 0.70 4.46
C ILE A 284 -26.82 -0.26 3.34
N TYR A 285 -25.97 -1.23 3.10
CA TYR A 285 -26.17 -2.25 2.08
C TYR A 285 -25.62 -3.60 2.55
N ALA A 286 -26.26 -4.67 2.12
CA ALA A 286 -25.74 -6.01 2.26
C ALA A 286 -24.93 -6.36 1.01
N LEU A 287 -23.88 -7.17 1.16
CA LEU A 287 -23.10 -7.65 0.05
C LEU A 287 -22.70 -9.12 0.18
N GLY A 288 -22.64 -9.81 -0.95
CA GLY A 288 -21.95 -11.07 -1.10
C GLY A 288 -20.77 -10.90 -2.03
N PHE A 289 -19.63 -11.51 -1.74
CA PHE A 289 -18.44 -11.35 -2.55
C PHE A 289 -17.71 -12.66 -2.81
N VAL A 290 -17.01 -12.69 -3.93
CA VAL A 290 -15.96 -13.65 -4.26
C VAL A 290 -14.73 -12.87 -4.66
N GLU A 291 -13.59 -13.16 -4.03
CA GLU A 291 -12.30 -12.56 -4.38
C GLU A 291 -11.28 -13.64 -4.72
N ALA A 292 -10.34 -13.28 -5.58
CA ALA A 292 -9.21 -14.12 -5.92
C ALA A 292 -7.96 -13.24 -6.08
N GLY A 293 -6.84 -13.67 -5.53
CA GLY A 293 -5.61 -12.91 -5.62
C GLY A 293 -4.39 -13.71 -5.22
N ASN A 294 -3.24 -13.18 -5.56
CA ASN A 294 -1.94 -13.74 -5.16
C ASN A 294 -0.85 -12.68 -5.30
N ALA A 295 0.30 -12.95 -4.68
CA ALA A 295 1.53 -12.18 -4.84
C ALA A 295 2.70 -13.09 -5.25
N TRP A 296 3.65 -12.54 -5.98
CA TRP A 296 4.85 -13.26 -6.46
C TRP A 296 6.11 -12.48 -6.12
N HIS A 297 7.12 -13.21 -5.67
CA HIS A 297 8.44 -12.66 -5.35
C HIS A 297 9.26 -12.25 -6.59
N ASP A 298 8.97 -12.80 -7.75
CA ASP A 298 9.63 -12.45 -9.01
C ASP A 298 8.60 -12.27 -10.12
N VAL A 299 8.72 -11.20 -10.89
CA VAL A 299 7.88 -10.92 -12.06
C VAL A 299 7.95 -12.05 -13.09
N LYS A 300 9.08 -12.77 -13.18
CA LYS A 300 9.22 -13.94 -14.07
C LYS A 300 8.32 -15.10 -13.71
N ASN A 301 7.97 -15.23 -12.44
CA ASN A 301 7.09 -16.27 -11.93
C ASN A 301 5.61 -15.84 -11.90
N PHE A 302 5.32 -14.65 -12.39
CA PHE A 302 3.97 -14.12 -12.43
C PHE A 302 3.05 -14.98 -13.29
N ASN A 303 2.05 -15.58 -12.64
CA ASN A 303 0.99 -16.34 -13.30
C ASN A 303 -0.38 -15.83 -12.84
N PRO A 304 -1.08 -15.01 -13.64
CA PRO A 304 -2.33 -14.37 -13.23
C PRO A 304 -3.48 -15.35 -12.96
N PHE A 305 -3.31 -16.64 -13.25
CA PHE A 305 -4.30 -17.69 -13.04
C PHE A 305 -4.04 -18.54 -11.78
N GLU A 306 -2.87 -18.43 -11.17
CA GLU A 306 -2.52 -19.11 -9.92
C GLU A 306 -2.99 -18.27 -8.73
N LEU A 307 -4.30 -18.30 -8.47
CA LEU A 307 -4.95 -17.42 -7.51
C LEU A 307 -5.48 -18.18 -6.30
N LYS A 308 -5.26 -17.61 -5.13
CA LYS A 308 -5.94 -17.96 -3.88
C LYS A 308 -7.32 -17.32 -3.89
N ARG A 309 -8.35 -18.00 -3.39
CA ARG A 309 -9.76 -17.61 -3.51
C ARG A 309 -10.41 -17.49 -2.15
N SER A 310 -11.33 -16.55 -2.03
CA SER A 310 -12.19 -16.37 -0.85
C SER A 310 -13.60 -15.99 -1.27
N ALA A 311 -14.57 -16.26 -0.40
CA ALA A 311 -15.95 -15.82 -0.55
C ALA A 311 -16.50 -15.45 0.81
N GLY A 312 -17.47 -14.53 0.85
CA GLY A 312 -18.07 -14.08 2.09
C GLY A 312 -19.27 -13.18 1.89
N VAL A 313 -19.84 -12.77 3.01
CA VAL A 313 -20.97 -11.83 3.09
C VAL A 313 -20.62 -10.69 4.04
N GLY A 314 -21.24 -9.52 3.85
CA GLY A 314 -21.05 -8.37 4.71
C GLY A 314 -22.24 -7.40 4.64
#